data_0d8c0c4a62ba879171c81181caa99ab7
#
_entry.id   0d8c0c4a62ba879171c81181caa99ab7
#
_cell.length_a   1.000
_cell.length_b   1.000
_cell.length_c   1.000
_cell.angle_alpha   90.00
_cell.angle_beta   90.00
_cell.angle_gamma   90.00
#
_symmetry.space_group_name_H-M   'P 1'
#
loop_
_entity.id
_entity.type
_entity.pdbx_description
1 polymer ?
#
loop_
_entity_poly.entity_id
_entity_poly.type
_entity_poly.pdbx_seq_one_letter_code
_entity_poly.pdbx_strand_id
1 'polypeptide(L)'
;MGDALLQKSYTADFLTKKQVKNHGEVTQVYVKGSHIGIIDKEIWNAVQLEFARREEFVKEHGLKGYGYGRECNPFTSRIFCGECGSSYTRHTWKSRGIMQWQCKNHMTNGKVTCINRFVSQSNLELGFMRAYNMLMSRKEELLPRWKKTIETGNALEKLRAKQFMELSEQPKLECYVPELAQLVIQMVIIKGAKKYEFTFMDGSQETVSV
;
A
#
# COMPACT_ATOMS: atom_id res chain seq x y z
N MET A 1 2.08 22.16 -1.67
CA MET A 1 2.95 23.26 -2.11
C MET A 1 2.05 24.44 -2.45
N GLY A 2 2.53 25.66 -2.34
CA GLY A 2 1.74 26.86 -2.65
C GLY A 2 1.82 27.31 -4.11
N ASP A 3 2.04 26.40 -5.05
CA ASP A 3 2.21 26.70 -6.46
C ASP A 3 0.89 26.57 -7.22
N ALA A 4 0.72 27.36 -8.28
CA ALA A 4 -0.46 27.31 -9.13
C ALA A 4 -0.07 27.04 -10.58
N LEU A 5 -0.83 26.15 -11.24
CA LEU A 5 -0.81 26.01 -12.69
C LEU A 5 -2.05 26.70 -13.25
N LEU A 6 -1.83 27.78 -13.99
CA LEU A 6 -2.87 28.54 -14.64
C LEU A 6 -3.18 27.98 -16.04
N GLN A 7 -4.36 28.32 -16.56
CA GLN A 7 -4.83 27.88 -17.89
C GLN A 7 -4.90 26.35 -18.07
N LYS A 8 -5.34 25.64 -17.02
CA LYS A 8 -5.66 24.20 -17.11
C LYS A 8 -6.83 23.91 -18.04
N SER A 9 -7.71 24.89 -18.23
CA SER A 9 -8.82 24.88 -19.17
C SER A 9 -8.91 26.22 -19.86
N TYR A 10 -9.48 26.25 -21.05
CA TYR A 10 -9.74 27.47 -21.80
C TYR A 10 -11.13 27.41 -22.47
N THR A 11 -11.63 28.56 -22.90
CA THR A 11 -12.90 28.65 -23.62
C THR A 11 -12.59 28.52 -25.12
N ALA A 12 -12.93 27.38 -25.70
CA ALA A 12 -12.66 27.08 -27.10
C ALA A 12 -13.54 27.90 -28.06
N ASP A 13 -14.77 28.18 -27.62
CA ASP A 13 -15.73 28.96 -28.39
C ASP A 13 -16.37 30.03 -27.50
N PHE A 14 -16.19 31.29 -27.88
CA PHE A 14 -16.67 32.44 -27.10
C PHE A 14 -18.19 32.55 -27.08
N LEU A 15 -18.89 32.09 -28.09
CA LEU A 15 -20.36 32.14 -28.18
C LEU A 15 -21.01 31.12 -27.23
N THR A 16 -20.50 29.89 -27.23
CA THR A 16 -21.03 28.80 -26.39
C THR A 16 -20.49 28.82 -24.96
N LYS A 17 -19.41 29.57 -24.70
CA LYS A 17 -18.68 29.64 -23.41
C LYS A 17 -18.26 28.27 -22.87
N LYS A 18 -18.15 27.27 -23.75
CA LYS A 18 -17.78 25.90 -23.38
C LYS A 18 -16.31 25.85 -22.97
N GLN A 19 -16.06 25.47 -21.72
CA GLN A 19 -14.71 25.22 -21.23
C GLN A 19 -14.20 23.83 -21.68
N VAL A 20 -13.00 23.81 -22.21
CA VAL A 20 -12.29 22.59 -22.66
C VAL A 20 -10.99 22.50 -21.88
N LYS A 21 -10.59 21.26 -21.51
CA LYS A 21 -9.31 21.02 -20.85
C LYS A 21 -8.17 21.37 -21.81
N ASN A 22 -7.19 22.12 -21.31
CA ASN A 22 -6.01 22.49 -22.10
C ASN A 22 -5.03 21.33 -22.13
N HIS A 23 -4.72 20.83 -23.32
CA HIS A 23 -3.74 19.79 -23.57
C HIS A 23 -2.46 20.30 -24.25
N GLY A 24 -2.27 21.63 -24.28
CA GLY A 24 -1.16 22.32 -24.92
C GLY A 24 -1.58 23.34 -25.98
N GLU A 25 -2.90 23.50 -26.26
CA GLU A 25 -3.43 24.45 -27.22
C GLU A 25 -3.19 25.92 -26.80
N VAL A 26 -3.26 26.16 -25.49
CA VAL A 26 -2.97 27.47 -24.89
C VAL A 26 -1.81 27.33 -23.90
N THR A 27 -0.89 28.28 -23.93
CA THR A 27 0.28 28.29 -23.05
C THR A 27 -0.14 28.25 -21.58
N GLN A 28 0.31 27.22 -20.86
CA GLN A 28 0.11 27.12 -19.42
C GLN A 28 1.21 27.88 -18.68
N VAL A 29 0.82 28.55 -17.60
CA VAL A 29 1.75 29.33 -16.77
C VAL A 29 1.84 28.68 -15.40
N TYR A 30 3.04 28.29 -15.00
CA TYR A 30 3.33 27.76 -13.69
C TYR A 30 3.86 28.87 -12.77
N VAL A 31 3.12 29.18 -11.70
CA VAL A 31 3.45 30.21 -10.72
C VAL A 31 3.89 29.55 -9.42
N LYS A 32 5.16 29.74 -9.07
CA LYS A 32 5.72 29.27 -7.79
C LYS A 32 5.31 30.19 -6.65
N GLY A 33 4.94 29.59 -5.49
CA GLY A 33 4.62 30.36 -4.29
C GLY A 33 3.40 31.28 -4.45
N SER A 34 2.43 30.90 -5.29
CA SER A 34 1.19 31.67 -5.53
C SER A 34 0.35 31.89 -4.27
N HIS A 35 0.44 30.97 -3.31
CA HIS A 35 -0.22 31.04 -2.02
C HIS A 35 0.57 30.28 -0.95
N ILE A 36 0.22 30.46 0.31
CA ILE A 36 0.82 29.71 1.42
C ILE A 36 0.51 28.23 1.23
N GLY A 37 1.55 27.36 1.27
CA GLY A 37 1.39 25.93 1.14
C GLY A 37 0.66 25.33 2.35
N ILE A 38 -0.38 24.50 2.10
CA ILE A 38 -1.10 23.77 3.16
C ILE A 38 -0.28 22.54 3.59
N ILE A 39 0.51 21.99 2.67
CA ILE A 39 1.32 20.78 2.87
C ILE A 39 2.79 21.13 2.57
N ASP A 40 3.69 20.71 3.46
CA ASP A 40 5.12 20.89 3.27
C ASP A 40 5.63 20.19 2.01
N LYS A 41 6.67 20.76 1.41
CA LYS A 41 7.25 20.26 0.16
C LYS A 41 7.77 18.82 0.29
N GLU A 42 8.34 18.46 1.45
CA GLU A 42 8.84 17.10 1.69
C GLU A 42 7.71 16.08 1.71
N ILE A 43 6.61 16.40 2.42
CA ILE A 43 5.41 15.55 2.46
C ILE A 43 4.78 15.44 1.06
N TRP A 44 4.70 16.54 0.32
CA TRP A 44 4.20 16.53 -1.05
C TRP A 44 5.04 15.57 -1.94
N ASN A 45 6.35 15.69 -1.88
CA ASN A 45 7.25 14.84 -2.66
C ASN A 45 7.10 13.36 -2.26
N ALA A 46 7.00 13.06 -0.97
CA ALA A 46 6.75 11.71 -0.49
C ALA A 46 5.44 11.13 -1.03
N VAL A 47 4.37 11.92 -1.09
CA VAL A 47 3.07 11.51 -1.66
C VAL A 47 3.18 11.23 -3.15
N GLN A 48 3.91 12.05 -3.93
CA GLN A 48 4.11 11.79 -5.36
C GLN A 48 4.89 10.48 -5.59
N LEU A 49 5.92 10.23 -4.81
CA LEU A 49 6.68 8.97 -4.85
C LEU A 49 5.80 7.77 -4.46
N GLU A 50 4.91 7.93 -3.49
CA GLU A 50 3.97 6.86 -3.11
C GLU A 50 2.96 6.56 -4.22
N PHE A 51 2.46 7.57 -4.95
CA PHE A 51 1.60 7.34 -6.11
C PHE A 51 2.34 6.56 -7.20
N ALA A 52 3.55 6.97 -7.55
CA ALA A 52 4.37 6.28 -8.54
C ALA A 52 4.64 4.81 -8.12
N ARG A 53 5.01 4.58 -6.85
CA ARG A 53 5.22 3.23 -6.31
C ARG A 53 3.97 2.35 -6.42
N ARG A 54 2.79 2.92 -6.11
CA ARG A 54 1.52 2.17 -6.20
C ARG A 54 1.17 1.81 -7.63
N GLU A 55 1.40 2.71 -8.56
CA GLU A 55 1.18 2.47 -9.99
C GLU A 55 2.10 1.36 -10.51
N GLU A 56 3.39 1.42 -10.17
CA GLU A 56 4.36 0.39 -10.50
C GLU A 56 3.99 -0.97 -9.91
N PHE A 57 3.64 -1.01 -8.62
CA PHE A 57 3.19 -2.22 -7.94
C PHE A 57 1.97 -2.86 -8.62
N VAL A 58 0.98 -2.05 -9.00
CA VAL A 58 -0.22 -2.52 -9.71
C VAL A 58 0.15 -3.12 -11.08
N LYS A 59 1.05 -2.47 -11.80
CA LYS A 59 1.53 -2.91 -13.12
C LYS A 59 2.34 -4.20 -13.00
N GLU A 60 3.29 -4.27 -12.09
CA GLU A 60 4.15 -5.42 -11.85
C GLU A 60 3.35 -6.68 -11.50
N HIS A 61 2.32 -6.53 -10.67
CA HIS A 61 1.52 -7.65 -10.19
C HIS A 61 0.22 -7.90 -10.99
N GLY A 62 0.03 -7.21 -12.11
CA GLY A 62 -1.15 -7.36 -12.98
C GLY A 62 -2.48 -7.12 -12.25
N LEU A 63 -2.51 -6.19 -11.30
CA LEU A 63 -3.69 -5.87 -10.51
C LEU A 63 -4.61 -4.88 -11.24
N LYS A 64 -5.91 -4.88 -10.91
CA LYS A 64 -6.86 -3.87 -11.41
C LYS A 64 -6.72 -2.52 -10.71
N GLY A 65 -6.10 -2.49 -9.52
CA GLY A 65 -5.89 -1.30 -8.72
C GLY A 65 -5.24 -1.62 -7.38
N TYR A 66 -4.69 -0.60 -6.75
CA TYR A 66 -4.12 -0.70 -5.41
C TYR A 66 -5.22 -0.46 -4.37
N GLY A 67 -5.54 -1.46 -3.57
CA GLY A 67 -6.56 -1.33 -2.52
C GLY A 67 -6.16 -0.29 -1.47
N TYR A 68 -6.88 0.84 -1.43
CA TYR A 68 -6.68 1.89 -0.44
C TYR A 68 -8.02 2.56 -0.09
N GLY A 69 -8.03 3.29 1.02
CA GLY A 69 -9.21 3.95 1.56
C GLY A 69 -9.59 3.42 2.94
N ARG A 70 -10.34 4.20 3.71
CA ARG A 70 -10.70 3.88 5.11
C ARG A 70 -11.52 2.60 5.24
N GLU A 71 -12.35 2.31 4.26
CA GLU A 71 -13.21 1.11 4.25
C GLU A 71 -12.55 -0.09 3.54
N CYS A 72 -11.34 0.09 3.01
CA CYS A 72 -10.64 -0.98 2.33
C CYS A 72 -9.94 -1.89 3.35
N ASN A 73 -10.15 -3.19 3.23
CA ASN A 73 -9.42 -4.15 4.05
C ASN A 73 -7.91 -4.03 3.75
N PRO A 74 -7.03 -3.95 4.79
CA PRO A 74 -5.59 -3.76 4.63
C PRO A 74 -4.89 -4.78 3.74
N PHE A 75 -5.45 -5.97 3.60
CA PHE A 75 -4.91 -7.05 2.79
C PHE A 75 -5.36 -7.00 1.31
N THR A 76 -6.28 -6.12 0.96
CA THR A 76 -6.77 -6.00 -0.43
C THR A 76 -5.63 -5.62 -1.37
N SER A 77 -5.50 -6.38 -2.46
CA SER A 77 -4.44 -6.23 -3.49
C SER A 77 -3.00 -6.45 -2.99
N ARG A 78 -2.82 -7.00 -1.77
CA ARG A 78 -1.50 -7.19 -1.16
C ARG A 78 -1.17 -8.65 -0.85
N ILE A 79 -2.09 -9.60 -1.06
CA ILE A 79 -1.85 -11.02 -0.80
C ILE A 79 -1.56 -11.75 -2.10
N PHE A 80 -0.47 -12.51 -2.11
CA PHE A 80 -0.02 -13.29 -3.25
C PHE A 80 0.24 -14.74 -2.87
N CYS A 81 0.06 -15.62 -3.83
CA CYS A 81 0.29 -17.04 -3.66
C CYS A 81 1.78 -17.36 -3.84
N GLY A 82 2.39 -18.00 -2.85
CA GLY A 82 3.79 -18.44 -2.93
C GLY A 82 4.03 -19.61 -3.90
N GLU A 83 2.95 -20.29 -4.35
CA GLU A 83 3.06 -21.40 -5.31
C GLU A 83 2.94 -20.91 -6.76
N CYS A 84 1.93 -20.10 -7.05
CA CYS A 84 1.62 -19.70 -8.44
C CYS A 84 1.75 -18.20 -8.72
N GLY A 85 2.18 -17.40 -7.74
CA GLY A 85 2.34 -15.94 -7.87
C GLY A 85 1.06 -15.13 -7.96
N SER A 86 -0.10 -15.74 -8.13
CA SER A 86 -1.37 -15.02 -8.33
C SER A 86 -1.86 -14.32 -7.07
N SER A 87 -2.54 -13.19 -7.27
CA SER A 87 -3.18 -12.47 -6.17
C SER A 87 -4.36 -13.24 -5.59
N TYR A 88 -4.68 -12.96 -4.33
CA TYR A 88 -5.86 -13.47 -3.64
C TYR A 88 -7.03 -12.54 -3.81
N THR A 89 -8.24 -13.11 -3.90
CA THR A 89 -9.52 -12.39 -3.88
C THR A 89 -10.26 -12.66 -2.59
N ARG A 90 -10.96 -11.62 -2.09
CA ARG A 90 -11.76 -11.72 -0.89
C ARG A 90 -13.14 -12.29 -1.23
N HIS A 91 -13.57 -13.30 -0.49
CA HIS A 91 -14.89 -13.89 -0.54
C HIS A 91 -15.60 -13.70 0.80
N THR A 92 -16.76 -13.08 0.78
CA THR A 92 -17.59 -12.86 1.97
C THR A 92 -18.86 -13.70 1.85
N TRP A 93 -19.03 -14.65 2.75
CA TRP A 93 -20.21 -15.51 2.85
C TRP A 93 -21.17 -14.88 3.87
N LYS A 94 -22.00 -13.95 3.41
CA LYS A 94 -22.90 -13.16 4.27
C LYS A 94 -23.78 -14.00 5.19
N SER A 95 -24.28 -15.15 4.70
CA SER A 95 -25.12 -16.07 5.48
C SER A 95 -24.41 -16.75 6.66
N ARG A 96 -23.07 -16.80 6.65
CA ARG A 96 -22.28 -17.46 7.68
C ARG A 96 -21.35 -16.50 8.41
N GLY A 97 -21.34 -15.23 8.07
CA GLY A 97 -20.42 -14.23 8.64
C GLY A 97 -18.93 -14.53 8.39
N ILE A 98 -18.61 -15.41 7.44
CA ILE A 98 -17.25 -15.86 7.19
C ILE A 98 -16.62 -15.01 6.10
N MET A 99 -15.42 -14.47 6.38
CA MET A 99 -14.60 -13.77 5.43
C MET A 99 -13.33 -14.59 5.16
N GLN A 100 -13.11 -14.95 3.91
CA GLN A 100 -11.98 -15.75 3.46
C GLN A 100 -11.33 -15.13 2.23
N TRP A 101 -10.06 -15.46 2.04
CA TRP A 101 -9.27 -15.09 0.88
C TRP A 101 -8.92 -16.34 0.08
N GLN A 102 -9.09 -16.28 -1.23
CA GLN A 102 -8.84 -17.40 -2.13
C GLN A 102 -7.84 -16.99 -3.21
N CYS A 103 -6.88 -17.87 -3.49
CA CYS A 103 -6.00 -17.75 -4.64
C CYS A 103 -6.83 -17.71 -5.93
N LYS A 104 -6.60 -16.72 -6.79
CA LYS A 104 -7.29 -16.58 -8.08
C LYS A 104 -7.17 -17.81 -8.95
N ASN A 105 -5.99 -18.45 -8.94
CA ASN A 105 -5.71 -19.62 -9.75
C ASN A 105 -6.06 -20.95 -9.04
N HIS A 106 -6.77 -20.91 -7.90
CA HIS A 106 -7.16 -22.14 -7.24
C HIS A 106 -8.03 -23.02 -8.13
N MET A 107 -9.00 -22.40 -8.83
CA MET A 107 -9.84 -23.09 -9.80
C MET A 107 -9.89 -22.35 -11.12
N THR A 108 -9.53 -23.01 -12.21
CA THR A 108 -9.63 -22.48 -13.56
C THR A 108 -10.42 -23.46 -14.40
N ASN A 109 -11.53 -23.02 -15.02
CA ASN A 109 -12.41 -23.86 -15.85
C ASN A 109 -12.86 -25.14 -15.15
N GLY A 110 -13.18 -25.08 -13.84
CA GLY A 110 -13.62 -26.21 -13.04
C GLY A 110 -12.51 -27.19 -12.59
N LYS A 111 -11.26 -26.95 -12.98
CA LYS A 111 -10.11 -27.73 -12.55
C LYS A 111 -9.31 -27.02 -11.47
N VAL A 112 -8.84 -27.79 -10.46
CA VAL A 112 -7.90 -27.26 -9.44
C VAL A 112 -6.54 -27.08 -10.09
N THR A 113 -6.06 -25.84 -10.13
CA THR A 113 -4.78 -25.47 -10.77
C THR A 113 -3.73 -24.99 -9.76
N CYS A 114 -4.13 -24.66 -8.53
CA CYS A 114 -3.22 -24.30 -7.46
C CYS A 114 -3.64 -24.99 -6.15
N ILE A 115 -2.70 -25.53 -5.41
CA ILE A 115 -2.93 -26.22 -4.13
C ILE A 115 -3.30 -25.26 -2.99
N ASN A 116 -2.84 -24.00 -3.06
CA ASN A 116 -3.18 -22.98 -2.08
C ASN A 116 -4.64 -22.53 -2.26
N ARG A 117 -5.48 -22.89 -1.30
CA ARG A 117 -6.93 -22.64 -1.36
C ARG A 117 -7.34 -21.35 -0.69
N PHE A 118 -7.72 -21.49 0.57
CA PHE A 118 -8.32 -20.43 1.37
C PHE A 118 -7.42 -20.04 2.53
N VAL A 119 -7.44 -18.76 2.85
CA VAL A 119 -6.88 -18.21 4.07
C VAL A 119 -7.99 -17.43 4.77
N SER A 120 -8.20 -17.67 6.05
CA SER A 120 -9.19 -16.93 6.83
C SER A 120 -8.69 -15.52 7.14
N GLN A 121 -9.60 -14.57 7.27
CA GLN A 121 -9.28 -13.21 7.69
C GLN A 121 -8.58 -13.22 9.06
N SER A 122 -9.08 -14.02 10.01
CA SER A 122 -8.51 -14.13 11.36
C SER A 122 -7.07 -14.64 11.37
N ASN A 123 -6.73 -15.58 10.47
CA ASN A 123 -5.35 -16.06 10.35
C ASN A 123 -4.41 -14.98 9.77
N LEU A 124 -4.88 -14.17 8.83
CA LEU A 124 -4.09 -13.04 8.32
C LEU A 124 -3.85 -11.99 9.40
N GLU A 125 -4.87 -11.67 10.19
CA GLU A 125 -4.78 -10.73 11.30
C GLU A 125 -3.82 -11.22 12.39
N LEU A 126 -3.95 -12.49 12.79
CA LEU A 126 -3.03 -13.11 13.75
C LEU A 126 -1.60 -13.19 13.21
N GLY A 127 -1.45 -13.54 11.94
CA GLY A 127 -0.16 -13.56 11.25
C GLY A 127 0.51 -12.19 11.21
N PHE A 128 -0.28 -11.15 10.91
CA PHE A 128 0.21 -9.77 10.93
C PHE A 128 0.70 -9.36 12.33
N MET A 129 -0.09 -9.61 13.37
CA MET A 129 0.31 -9.27 14.73
C MET A 129 1.62 -9.96 15.14
N ARG A 130 1.76 -11.24 14.81
CA ARG A 130 3.00 -12.00 15.08
C ARG A 130 4.19 -11.41 14.30
N ALA A 131 4.03 -11.20 12.99
CA ALA A 131 5.08 -10.63 12.15
C ALA A 131 5.50 -9.24 12.59
N TYR A 132 4.53 -8.37 12.90
CA TYR A 132 4.81 -7.03 13.41
C TYR A 132 5.54 -7.06 14.74
N ASN A 133 5.09 -7.87 15.70
CA ASN A 133 5.74 -8.00 16.99
C ASN A 133 7.16 -8.60 16.89
N MET A 134 7.39 -9.54 15.95
CA MET A 134 8.73 -10.05 15.63
C MET A 134 9.61 -8.95 15.08
N LEU A 135 9.13 -8.18 14.10
CA LEU A 135 9.85 -7.05 13.53
C LEU A 135 10.26 -6.04 14.61
N MET A 136 9.31 -5.63 15.47
CA MET A 136 9.56 -4.66 16.53
C MET A 136 10.49 -5.19 17.62
N SER A 137 10.50 -6.51 17.87
CA SER A 137 11.47 -7.11 18.80
C SER A 137 12.92 -7.03 18.31
N ARG A 138 13.15 -6.83 17.00
CA ARG A 138 14.46 -6.64 16.37
C ARG A 138 14.82 -5.17 16.15
N LYS A 139 14.16 -4.25 16.84
CA LYS A 139 14.36 -2.80 16.64
C LYS A 139 15.82 -2.37 16.75
N GLU A 140 16.59 -2.92 17.68
CA GLU A 140 18.02 -2.57 17.86
C GLU A 140 18.87 -2.87 16.61
N GLU A 141 18.53 -3.95 15.89
CA GLU A 141 19.16 -4.33 14.63
C GLU A 141 18.74 -3.40 13.48
N LEU A 142 17.47 -2.94 13.50
CA LEU A 142 16.88 -2.15 12.41
C LEU A 142 17.14 -0.64 12.55
N LEU A 143 17.30 -0.13 13.77
CA LEU A 143 17.53 1.29 14.05
C LEU A 143 18.69 1.91 13.23
N PRO A 144 19.88 1.28 13.08
CA PRO A 144 20.96 1.83 12.27
C PRO A 144 20.56 1.99 10.80
N ARG A 145 19.80 1.02 10.25
CA ARG A 145 19.30 1.07 8.87
C ARG A 145 18.30 2.22 8.69
N TRP A 146 17.33 2.37 9.61
CA TRP A 146 16.36 3.46 9.53
C TRP A 146 17.02 4.84 9.67
N LYS A 147 17.97 5.00 10.59
CA LYS A 147 18.76 6.25 10.73
C LYS A 147 19.49 6.59 9.44
N LYS A 148 20.19 5.63 8.85
CA LYS A 148 20.86 5.81 7.55
C LYS A 148 19.88 6.20 6.45
N THR A 149 18.71 5.57 6.40
CA THR A 149 17.66 5.90 5.42
C THR A 149 17.13 7.32 5.60
N ILE A 150 17.01 7.81 6.83
CA ILE A 150 16.62 9.21 7.11
C ILE A 150 17.65 10.20 6.57
N GLU A 151 18.92 9.86 6.58
CA GLU A 151 19.98 10.72 6.06
C GLU A 151 20.04 10.70 4.52
N THR A 152 20.06 9.50 3.93
CA THR A 152 20.43 9.31 2.52
C THR A 152 19.26 8.97 1.59
N GLY A 153 18.11 8.57 2.12
CA GLY A 153 16.95 8.13 1.35
C GLY A 153 16.21 9.27 0.65
N ASN A 154 15.28 8.91 -0.24
CA ASN A 154 14.35 9.86 -0.84
C ASN A 154 13.26 10.29 0.17
N ALA A 155 12.39 11.24 -0.20
CA ALA A 155 11.38 11.79 0.69
C ALA A 155 10.42 10.73 1.25
N LEU A 156 10.03 9.73 0.46
CA LEU A 156 9.15 8.64 0.88
C LEU A 156 9.85 7.68 1.84
N GLU A 157 11.08 7.29 1.52
CA GLU A 157 11.89 6.41 2.36
C GLU A 157 12.18 7.04 3.72
N LYS A 158 12.53 8.33 3.74
CA LYS A 158 12.73 9.10 4.97
C LYS A 158 11.47 9.13 5.84
N LEU A 159 10.32 9.40 5.22
CA LEU A 159 9.04 9.43 5.94
C LEU A 159 8.75 8.06 6.56
N ARG A 160 8.92 6.97 5.81
CA ARG A 160 8.70 5.60 6.29
C ARG A 160 9.66 5.21 7.41
N ALA A 161 10.95 5.51 7.25
CA ALA A 161 11.93 5.23 8.28
C ALA A 161 11.60 5.94 9.60
N LYS A 162 11.18 7.21 9.56
CA LYS A 162 10.69 7.95 10.72
C LYS A 162 9.48 7.28 11.37
N GLN A 163 8.48 6.88 10.57
CA GLN A 163 7.28 6.17 11.04
C GLN A 163 7.63 4.85 11.72
N PHE A 164 8.53 4.04 11.15
CA PHE A 164 8.95 2.78 11.76
C PHE A 164 9.73 2.98 13.06
N MET A 165 10.56 4.03 13.15
CA MET A 165 11.21 4.40 14.40
C MET A 165 10.20 4.78 15.49
N GLU A 166 9.20 5.61 15.18
CA GLU A 166 8.14 6.00 16.10
C GLU A 166 7.31 4.76 16.54
N LEU A 167 6.98 3.87 15.60
CA LEU A 167 6.25 2.63 15.89
C LEU A 167 7.07 1.67 16.77
N SER A 168 8.39 1.67 16.65
CA SER A 168 9.27 0.81 17.45
C SER A 168 9.32 1.16 18.95
N GLU A 169 8.88 2.36 19.30
CA GLU A 169 8.75 2.81 20.69
C GLU A 169 7.37 2.43 21.31
N GLN A 170 6.44 1.93 20.50
CA GLN A 170 5.13 1.50 20.96
C GLN A 170 5.19 0.11 21.62
N PRO A 171 4.28 -0.21 22.53
CA PRO A 171 4.18 -1.54 23.10
C PRO A 171 3.82 -2.58 22.03
N LYS A 172 4.04 -3.86 22.36
CA LYS A 172 3.62 -4.96 21.48
C LYS A 172 2.11 -4.94 21.24
N LEU A 173 1.71 -5.34 20.04
CA LEU A 173 0.30 -5.48 19.69
C LEU A 173 -0.33 -6.64 20.45
N GLU A 174 -1.37 -6.35 21.21
CA GLU A 174 -2.22 -7.34 21.87
C GLU A 174 -3.48 -7.65 21.06
N CYS A 175 -3.91 -6.72 20.21
CA CYS A 175 -5.05 -6.88 19.31
C CYS A 175 -4.72 -6.38 17.90
N TYR A 176 -5.51 -6.82 16.93
CA TYR A 176 -5.36 -6.38 15.55
C TYR A 176 -5.83 -4.94 15.36
N VAL A 177 -4.99 -4.13 14.72
CA VAL A 177 -5.26 -2.72 14.41
C VAL A 177 -5.22 -2.55 12.89
N PRO A 178 -6.39 -2.42 12.21
CA PRO A 178 -6.48 -2.33 10.75
C PRO A 178 -5.70 -1.14 10.17
N GLU A 179 -5.74 0.01 10.83
CA GLU A 179 -5.07 1.24 10.39
C GLU A 179 -3.55 1.05 10.38
N LEU A 180 -3.01 0.39 11.39
CA LEU A 180 -1.59 0.06 11.44
C LEU A 180 -1.22 -0.93 10.34
N ALA A 181 -2.01 -1.99 10.16
CA ALA A 181 -1.79 -2.96 9.08
C ALA A 181 -1.80 -2.27 7.70
N GLN A 182 -2.75 -1.35 7.48
CA GLN A 182 -2.83 -0.53 6.25
C GLN A 182 -1.58 0.32 6.04
N LEU A 183 -1.02 0.85 7.12
CA LEU A 183 0.15 1.74 7.09
C LEU A 183 1.45 0.99 6.79
N VAL A 184 1.65 -0.19 7.41
CA VAL A 184 2.95 -0.84 7.43
C VAL A 184 3.10 -2.03 6.47
N ILE A 185 1.99 -2.68 6.02
CA ILE A 185 2.08 -3.83 5.11
C ILE A 185 2.30 -3.36 3.68
N GLN A 186 3.35 -3.86 3.04
CA GLN A 186 3.56 -3.76 1.62
C GLN A 186 2.93 -4.95 0.88
N MET A 187 3.24 -6.18 1.30
CA MET A 187 2.84 -7.41 0.63
C MET A 187 2.81 -8.58 1.62
N VAL A 188 2.00 -9.59 1.32
CA VAL A 188 1.94 -10.86 2.07
C VAL A 188 2.01 -12.01 1.07
N ILE A 189 2.94 -12.93 1.25
CA ILE A 189 3.07 -14.15 0.45
C ILE A 189 2.60 -15.34 1.27
N ILE A 190 1.63 -16.08 0.75
CA ILE A 190 1.11 -17.30 1.37
C ILE A 190 1.93 -18.49 0.89
N LYS A 191 2.82 -19.01 1.73
CA LYS A 191 3.72 -20.15 1.46
C LYS A 191 3.12 -21.50 1.87
N GLY A 192 1.80 -21.59 1.99
CA GLY A 192 1.06 -22.77 2.42
C GLY A 192 -0.04 -22.43 3.43
N ALA A 193 -0.72 -23.46 3.95
CA ALA A 193 -1.91 -23.29 4.79
C ALA A 193 -1.67 -22.47 6.06
N LYS A 194 -0.47 -22.50 6.61
CA LYS A 194 -0.14 -21.89 7.91
C LYS A 194 1.14 -21.03 7.88
N LYS A 195 1.81 -20.88 6.76
CA LYS A 195 3.08 -20.13 6.67
C LYS A 195 2.92 -18.90 5.80
N TYR A 196 3.06 -17.73 6.40
CA TYR A 196 2.87 -16.43 5.76
C TYR A 196 4.14 -15.59 5.90
N GLU A 197 4.56 -14.97 4.80
CA GLU A 197 5.67 -14.04 4.76
C GLU A 197 5.13 -12.64 4.54
N PHE A 198 5.41 -11.75 5.48
CA PHE A 198 5.03 -10.34 5.44
C PHE A 198 6.22 -9.51 4.99
N THR A 199 6.04 -8.70 3.97
CA THR A 199 6.97 -7.64 3.60
C THR A 199 6.38 -6.31 4.06
N PHE A 200 7.15 -5.55 4.81
CA PHE A 200 6.78 -4.27 5.37
C PHE A 200 7.22 -3.11 4.48
N MET A 201 6.63 -1.92 4.69
CA MET A 201 6.90 -0.72 3.88
C MET A 201 8.32 -0.17 4.04
N ASP A 202 9.07 -0.59 5.07
CA ASP A 202 10.49 -0.30 5.23
C ASP A 202 11.40 -1.31 4.52
N GLY A 203 10.82 -2.31 3.84
CA GLY A 203 11.52 -3.39 3.14
C GLY A 203 11.90 -4.57 4.04
N SER A 204 11.58 -4.56 5.33
CA SER A 204 11.80 -5.70 6.23
C SER A 204 10.85 -6.85 5.90
N GLN A 205 11.29 -8.07 6.17
CA GLN A 205 10.49 -9.28 5.93
C GLN A 205 10.47 -10.15 7.19
N GLU A 206 9.29 -10.67 7.51
CA GLU A 206 9.09 -11.62 8.60
C GLU A 206 8.22 -12.79 8.14
N THR A 207 8.65 -14.01 8.45
CA THR A 207 7.89 -15.23 8.15
C THR A 207 7.31 -15.80 9.43
N VAL A 208 6.00 -15.99 9.45
CA VAL A 208 5.27 -16.49 10.62
C VAL A 208 4.45 -17.71 10.30
N SER A 209 4.23 -18.54 11.32
CA SER A 209 3.27 -19.65 11.28
C SER A 209 2.03 -19.29 12.08
N VAL A 210 0.82 -19.65 11.58
CA VAL A 210 -0.50 -19.30 12.15
C VAL A 210 -1.28 -20.55 12.54
#